data_1d35104e5acb7fb0eae891068d20e87f
#
_entry.id   1d35104e5acb7fb0eae891068d20e87f
#
_cell.length_a   1.000
_cell.length_b   1.000
_cell.length_c   1.000
_cell.angle_alpha   90.00
_cell.angle_beta   90.00
_cell.angle_gamma   90.00
#
_symmetry.space_group_name_H-M   'P 1'
#
loop_
_entity.id
_entity.type
_entity.pdbx_description
1 polymer ?
#
loop_
_entity_poly.entity_id
_entity_poly.type
_entity_poly.pdbx_seq_one_letter_code
_entity_poly.pdbx_strand_id
1 'polypeptide(L)'
;MITEENTTATSTHTASPEQIAEWKAQHGEFFGIVIEDKVCYLKKPDRKALSFASQVGSDPMKFNEVILKNCWLGGDPEILTDDSLFLAASSKLDQVIEFKKAELVKY
;
A
#
# COMPACT_ATOMS: atom_id res chain seq x y z
N MET A 1 -0.93 -22.98 7.62
CA MET A 1 -0.95 -22.44 7.20
C MET A 1 -0.94 -22.08 6.62
N ILE A 2 -0.64 -22.24 6.80
CA ILE A 2 -0.58 -21.73 6.16
C ILE A 2 -0.59 -21.47 5.51
N THR A 3 -0.51 -21.67 5.56
CA THR A 3 -0.43 -21.24 4.83
C THR A 3 -0.34 -20.83 4.08
N GLU A 4 -0.22 -21.11 4.07
CA GLU A 4 -0.10 -20.58 3.42
C GLU A 4 0.07 -20.31 2.65
N GLU A 5 0.03 -20.69 2.66
CA GLU A 5 0.09 -20.34 1.91
C GLU A 5 0.16 -20.05 1.11
N ASN A 6 0.02 -20.27 1.08
CA ASN A 6 -0.01 -19.87 0.26
C ASN A 6 0.12 -19.50 -0.66
N THR A 7 0.05 -19.41 -0.52
CA THR A 7 0.12 -19.07 -1.46
C THR A 7 0.51 -18.60 -2.42
N THR A 8 0.37 -18.65 -1.91
CA THR A 8 0.14 -18.22 -3.22
C THR A 8 1.24 -17.47 -3.91
N ALA A 9 1.72 -16.45 -3.33
CA ALA A 9 2.71 -15.59 -3.96
C ALA A 9 3.99 -16.34 -4.18
N THR A 10 4.46 -16.33 -5.44
CA THR A 10 5.73 -16.96 -5.80
C THR A 10 6.82 -15.91 -5.93
N SER A 11 6.54 -14.67 -5.57
CA SER A 11 7.48 -13.58 -5.66
C SER A 11 8.69 -13.80 -4.76
N THR A 12 9.88 -13.52 -5.29
CA THR A 12 11.11 -13.51 -4.50
C THR A 12 11.16 -12.33 -3.53
N HIS A 13 10.20 -11.42 -3.66
CA HIS A 13 10.13 -10.22 -2.83
C HIS A 13 9.12 -10.36 -1.68
N THR A 14 8.59 -11.55 -1.47
CA THR A 14 7.72 -11.82 -0.33
C THR A 14 8.52 -11.66 0.96
N ALA A 15 7.98 -10.86 1.87
CA ALA A 15 8.68 -10.58 3.12
C ALA A 15 8.73 -11.81 4.01
N SER A 16 9.86 -11.97 4.72
CA SER A 16 10.00 -13.03 5.71
C SER A 16 9.17 -12.72 6.95
N PRO A 17 8.87 -13.75 7.78
CA PRO A 17 8.17 -13.47 9.03
C PRO A 17 8.91 -12.47 9.92
N GLU A 18 10.23 -12.48 9.91
CA GLU A 18 11.03 -11.53 10.67
C GLU A 18 10.85 -10.12 10.17
N GLN A 19 10.83 -9.94 8.85
CA GLN A 19 10.62 -8.64 8.26
C GLN A 19 9.22 -8.11 8.56
N ILE A 20 8.22 -8.98 8.50
CA ILE A 20 6.85 -8.61 8.82
C ILE A 20 6.74 -8.16 10.27
N ALA A 21 7.38 -8.90 11.18
CA ALA A 21 7.37 -8.52 12.60
C ALA A 21 8.05 -7.19 12.83
N GLU A 22 9.15 -6.93 12.12
CA GLU A 22 9.87 -5.68 12.25
C GLU A 22 9.03 -4.49 11.76
N TRP A 23 8.41 -4.62 10.61
CA TRP A 23 7.54 -3.56 10.07
C TRP A 23 6.37 -3.30 11.00
N LYS A 24 5.79 -4.36 11.55
CA LYS A 24 4.66 -4.21 12.47
C LYS A 24 5.09 -3.49 13.75
N ALA A 25 6.29 -3.76 14.23
CA ALA A 25 6.82 -3.06 15.41
C ALA A 25 7.08 -1.58 15.12
N GLN A 26 7.56 -1.27 13.90
CA GLN A 26 7.90 0.10 13.52
C GLN A 26 6.68 0.95 13.16
N HIS A 27 5.71 0.36 12.48
CA HIS A 27 4.63 1.11 11.84
C HIS A 27 3.24 0.75 12.35
N GLY A 28 3.13 -0.30 13.17
CA GLY A 28 1.84 -0.83 13.57
C GLY A 28 1.21 -1.57 12.40
N GLU A 29 -0.06 -1.34 12.18
CA GLU A 29 -0.77 -1.98 11.08
C GLU A 29 -0.21 -1.55 9.74
N PHE A 30 0.03 -2.51 8.86
CA PHE A 30 0.46 -2.24 7.49
C PHE A 30 -0.25 -3.21 6.55
N PHE A 31 -0.09 -3.03 5.25
CA PHE A 31 -0.89 -3.75 4.26
C PHE A 31 -0.01 -4.40 3.21
N GLY A 32 -0.45 -5.56 2.73
CA GLY A 32 0.15 -6.21 1.58
C GLY A 32 -0.83 -6.21 0.42
N ILE A 33 -0.35 -5.89 -0.78
CA ILE A 33 -1.14 -5.98 -2.00
C ILE A 33 -0.53 -7.07 -2.85
N VAL A 34 -1.32 -8.08 -3.17
CA VAL A 34 -0.87 -9.21 -3.98
C VAL A 34 -1.51 -9.10 -5.36
N ILE A 35 -0.67 -9.14 -6.39
CA ILE A 35 -1.10 -9.05 -7.78
C ILE A 35 -0.47 -10.22 -8.50
N GLU A 36 -1.25 -11.28 -8.73
CA GLU A 36 -0.76 -12.52 -9.35
C GLU A 36 0.45 -13.06 -8.56
N ASP A 37 1.63 -13.07 -9.16
CA ASP A 37 2.84 -13.55 -8.50
C ASP A 37 3.69 -12.41 -7.93
N LYS A 38 3.14 -11.19 -7.87
CA LYS A 38 3.84 -10.02 -7.34
C LYS A 38 3.21 -9.57 -6.02
N VAL A 39 4.02 -8.92 -5.21
CA VAL A 39 3.54 -8.43 -3.91
C VAL A 39 4.24 -7.13 -3.57
N CYS A 40 3.53 -6.25 -2.88
CA CYS A 40 4.14 -5.08 -2.27
C CYS A 40 3.55 -4.86 -0.88
N TYR A 41 4.32 -4.19 -0.04
CA TYR A 41 3.93 -3.90 1.34
C TYR A 41 3.94 -2.40 1.55
N LEU A 42 2.87 -1.89 2.15
CA LEU A 42 2.68 -0.46 2.35
C LEU A 42 2.32 -0.18 3.79
N LYS A 43 2.92 0.86 4.35
CA LYS A 43 2.46 1.38 5.63
C LYS A 43 1.20 2.20 5.40
N LYS A 44 0.42 2.40 6.45
CA LYS A 44 -0.79 3.23 6.36
C LYS A 44 -0.39 4.68 6.06
N PRO A 45 -0.99 5.31 5.04
CA PRO A 45 -0.66 6.70 4.73
C PRO A 45 -1.00 7.62 5.89
N ASP A 46 -0.06 8.49 6.23
CA ASP A 46 -0.28 9.50 7.26
C ASP A 46 -0.63 10.82 6.60
N ARG A 47 -0.84 11.84 7.44
CA ARG A 47 -1.22 13.15 6.94
C ARG A 47 -0.16 13.73 6.01
N LYS A 48 1.10 13.47 6.30
CA LYS A 48 2.21 13.98 5.50
C LYS A 48 2.20 13.38 4.10
N ALA A 49 2.00 12.06 4.01
CA ALA A 49 1.92 11.38 2.72
C ALA A 49 0.73 11.88 1.91
N LEU A 50 -0.42 12.05 2.56
CA LEU A 50 -1.62 12.56 1.91
C LEU A 50 -1.44 14.00 1.44
N SER A 51 -0.74 14.81 2.22
CA SER A 51 -0.44 16.18 1.84
C SER A 51 0.43 16.24 0.60
N PHE A 52 1.48 15.44 0.54
CA PHE A 52 2.32 15.35 -0.65
C PHE A 52 1.52 14.92 -1.87
N ALA A 53 0.69 13.88 -1.71
CA ALA A 53 -0.11 13.38 -2.82
C ALA A 53 -1.09 14.44 -3.33
N SER A 54 -1.64 15.25 -2.42
CA SER A 54 -2.60 16.28 -2.80
C SER A 54 -1.98 17.40 -3.61
N GLN A 55 -0.66 17.58 -3.53
CA GLN A 55 0.03 18.63 -4.27
C GLN A 55 0.09 18.37 -5.78
N VAL A 56 -0.16 17.14 -6.22
CA VAL A 56 -0.15 16.83 -7.65
C VAL A 56 -1.45 17.23 -8.36
N GLY A 57 -2.35 17.89 -7.64
CA GLY A 57 -3.59 18.39 -8.22
C GLY A 57 -4.65 17.31 -8.34
N SER A 58 -5.42 17.36 -9.42
CA SER A 58 -6.58 16.48 -9.58
C SER A 58 -6.28 15.22 -10.39
N ASP A 59 -5.01 14.90 -10.64
CA ASP A 59 -4.64 13.70 -11.39
C ASP A 59 -4.61 12.50 -10.46
N PRO A 60 -5.61 11.59 -10.53
CA PRO A 60 -5.65 10.45 -9.60
C PRO A 60 -4.48 9.48 -9.78
N MET A 61 -3.94 9.37 -11.00
CA MET A 61 -2.80 8.48 -11.22
C MET A 61 -1.57 8.99 -10.51
N LYS A 62 -1.32 10.29 -10.57
CA LYS A 62 -0.18 10.90 -9.86
C LYS A 62 -0.38 10.84 -8.36
N PHE A 63 -1.61 11.06 -7.90
CA PHE A 63 -1.92 10.93 -6.47
C PHE A 63 -1.57 9.52 -5.99
N ASN A 64 -2.01 8.49 -6.71
CA ASN A 64 -1.74 7.10 -6.34
C ASN A 64 -0.25 6.80 -6.38
N GLU A 65 0.46 7.34 -7.37
CA GLU A 65 1.90 7.13 -7.48
C GLU A 65 2.63 7.69 -6.26
N VAL A 66 2.26 8.89 -5.82
CA VAL A 66 2.87 9.50 -4.65
C VAL A 66 2.60 8.68 -3.40
N ILE A 67 1.37 8.20 -3.24
CA ILE A 67 1.01 7.37 -2.08
C ILE A 67 1.82 6.08 -2.09
N LEU A 68 1.87 5.38 -3.24
CA LEU A 68 2.62 4.13 -3.33
C LEU A 68 4.10 4.33 -2.98
N LYS A 69 4.70 5.38 -3.52
CA LYS A 69 6.13 5.64 -3.28
C LYS A 69 6.42 6.04 -1.84
N ASN A 70 5.57 6.86 -1.25
CA ASN A 70 5.80 7.36 0.11
C ASN A 70 5.50 6.31 1.17
N CYS A 71 4.61 5.37 0.89
CA CYS A 71 4.23 4.36 1.87
C CYS A 71 4.91 3.02 1.64
N TRP A 72 5.73 2.91 0.62
CA TRP A 72 6.37 1.66 0.21
C TRP A 72 7.31 1.14 1.29
N LEU A 73 7.08 -0.09 1.73
CA LEU A 73 7.96 -0.77 2.68
C LEU A 73 8.86 -1.79 1.99
N GLY A 74 8.35 -2.42 0.96
CA GLY A 74 9.09 -3.42 0.21
C GLY A 74 8.21 -4.14 -0.78
N GLY A 75 8.82 -4.99 -1.59
CA GLY A 75 8.09 -5.79 -2.56
C GLY A 75 8.70 -5.73 -3.94
N ASP A 76 7.91 -6.13 -4.93
CA ASP A 76 8.34 -6.15 -6.32
C ASP A 76 8.36 -4.75 -6.91
N PRO A 77 9.52 -4.23 -7.28
CA PRO A 77 9.59 -2.85 -7.83
C PRO A 77 8.86 -2.71 -9.16
N GLU A 78 8.59 -3.81 -9.85
CA GLU A 78 7.83 -3.76 -11.09
C GLU A 78 6.44 -3.18 -10.90
N ILE A 79 5.89 -3.26 -9.70
CA ILE A 79 4.58 -2.68 -9.41
C ILE A 79 4.59 -1.16 -9.63
N LEU A 80 5.74 -0.54 -9.46
CA LEU A 80 5.87 0.91 -9.68
C LEU A 80 6.15 1.29 -11.14
N THR A 81 6.64 0.35 -11.95
CA THR A 81 7.08 0.67 -13.30
C THR A 81 6.22 0.05 -14.41
N ASP A 82 5.54 -1.05 -14.12
CA ASP A 82 4.65 -1.69 -15.08
C ASP A 82 3.25 -1.13 -14.93
N ASP A 83 2.68 -0.62 -16.02
CA ASP A 83 1.40 0.07 -15.97
C ASP A 83 0.27 -0.83 -15.45
N SER A 84 0.24 -2.08 -15.89
CA SER A 84 -0.81 -3.01 -15.47
C SER A 84 -0.73 -3.31 -13.97
N LEU A 85 0.47 -3.52 -13.47
CA LEU A 85 0.70 -3.78 -12.06
C LEU A 85 0.40 -2.53 -11.23
N PHE A 86 0.81 -1.37 -11.72
CA PHE A 86 0.54 -0.11 -11.04
C PHE A 86 -0.96 0.15 -10.92
N LEU A 87 -1.71 -0.08 -12.01
CA LEU A 87 -3.15 0.12 -11.99
C LEU A 87 -3.84 -0.85 -11.04
N ALA A 88 -3.38 -2.11 -11.01
CA ALA A 88 -3.94 -3.10 -10.09
C ALA A 88 -3.70 -2.70 -8.63
N ALA A 89 -2.48 -2.24 -8.31
CA ALA A 89 -2.17 -1.77 -6.96
C ALA A 89 -3.00 -0.54 -6.60
N SER A 90 -3.13 0.40 -7.56
CA SER A 90 -3.89 1.62 -7.33
C SER A 90 -5.35 1.33 -6.97
N SER A 91 -5.92 0.29 -7.54
CA SER A 91 -7.32 -0.06 -7.28
C SER A 91 -7.57 -0.46 -5.83
N LYS A 92 -6.52 -0.74 -5.06
CA LYS A 92 -6.64 -1.12 -3.65
C LYS A 92 -6.26 -0.01 -2.69
N LEU A 93 -5.76 1.12 -3.20
CA LEU A 93 -5.26 2.17 -2.32
C LEU A 93 -6.34 2.82 -1.47
N ASP A 94 -7.56 2.90 -1.97
CA ASP A 94 -8.66 3.47 -1.21
C ASP A 94 -9.01 2.62 0.01
N GLN A 95 -8.67 1.33 -0.01
CA GLN A 95 -8.84 0.46 1.15
C GLN A 95 -7.71 0.61 2.14
N VAL A 96 -6.53 1.00 1.67
CA VAL A 96 -5.38 1.29 2.53
C VAL A 96 -5.54 2.64 3.20
N ILE A 97 -6.08 3.61 2.46
CA ILE A 97 -6.36 4.94 3.00
C ILE A 97 -7.68 4.89 3.75
N GLU A 98 -7.59 4.93 5.06
CA GLU A 98 -8.77 4.80 5.90
C GLU A 98 -9.29 6.17 6.31
N PHE A 99 -10.57 6.42 6.04
CA PHE A 99 -11.23 7.65 6.42
C PHE A 99 -12.27 7.35 7.50
N LYS A 100 -12.14 8.02 8.63
CA LYS A 100 -13.12 7.92 9.70
C LYS A 100 -14.35 8.72 9.32
N LYS A 101 -15.52 8.20 9.69
CA LYS A 101 -16.77 8.90 9.44
C LYS A 101 -16.92 10.02 10.46
N ALA A 102 -17.31 11.19 9.99
CA ALA A 102 -17.51 12.34 10.84
C ALA A 102 -18.89 12.94 10.57
N GLU A 103 -19.50 13.52 11.61
CA GLU A 103 -20.75 14.23 11.48
C GLU A 103 -20.55 15.67 11.89
N LEU A 104 -21.20 16.57 11.17
CA LEU A 104 -21.23 17.98 11.53
C LEU A 104 -22.53 18.25 12.27
N VAL A 105 -22.42 18.77 13.49
CA VAL A 105 -23.58 19.17 14.29
C VAL A 105 -23.49 20.67 14.48
N LYS A 106 -24.59 21.35 14.14
CA LYS A 106 -24.69 22.81 14.28
C LYS A 106 -25.53 23.15 15.48
N TYR A 107 -25.01 24.02 16.32
CA TYR A 107 -25.73 24.49 17.51
C TYR A 107 -26.22 25.91 17.33
#